data_6283d25d7af3b49925181aab6f08e281
#
_entry.id   6283d25d7af3b49925181aab6f08e281
#
_cell.length_a   1.000
_cell.length_b   1.000
_cell.length_c   1.000
_cell.angle_alpha   90.00
_cell.angle_beta   90.00
_cell.angle_gamma   90.00
#
_symmetry.space_group_name_H-M   'P 1'
#
loop_
_entity.id
_entity.type
_entity.pdbx_description
1 polymer ?
#
loop_
_entity_poly.entity_id
_entity_poly.type
_entity_poly.pdbx_seq_one_letter_code
_entity_poly.pdbx_strand_id
1 'polypeptide(L)'
;PRVFEREESAIVRVVQSARPAVVNISVRAQVATPFGVFPQEGQGSGVIVRSDGLILTNNHVVQGAQEINATLLSGRSLRGRVLGADRFSDLAVVKLDGASALPVVEMGSSGALQVGQMAIAIGNPFGLASTVTVGVVSALNRTIQAGPDFVVENLIQTDAAINPGNSGGALLDSSGRLIGINTAIIRDAQGIGFAIPIDLARAIMDQIVARGKIVRPALGVEIRGEIDPNTARAYNLPVDHGVVVVPQPGGPAEKAGLRAQDIIVAIDGQKIKNISELRRELFRRKPGDSARVEVVREGKRLTFTVILTELRTGMLRWLTA
;
A
#
# COMPACT_ATOMS: atom_id res chain seq x y z
N PRO A 1 -14.61 -14.85 35.10
CA PRO A 1 -15.70 -14.94 34.14
C PRO A 1 -16.05 -13.56 33.52
N ARG A 2 -16.20 -12.50 34.35
CA ARG A 2 -16.64 -11.17 33.87
C ARG A 2 -15.68 -10.43 32.93
N VAL A 3 -14.41 -10.72 32.93
CA VAL A 3 -13.42 -10.06 32.06
C VAL A 3 -13.57 -10.58 30.64
N PHE A 4 -13.65 -11.89 30.43
CA PHE A 4 -13.84 -12.51 29.14
C PHE A 4 -15.17 -12.12 28.48
N GLU A 5 -16.25 -12.04 29.24
CA GLU A 5 -17.57 -11.58 28.79
C GLU A 5 -17.52 -10.12 28.28
N ARG A 6 -16.67 -9.27 28.87
CA ARG A 6 -16.49 -7.86 28.42
C ARG A 6 -15.71 -7.75 27.12
N GLU A 7 -14.67 -8.55 26.94
CA GLU A 7 -13.86 -8.56 25.70
C GLU A 7 -14.66 -9.13 24.54
N GLU A 8 -15.32 -10.26 24.72
CA GLU A 8 -16.21 -10.85 23.73
C GLU A 8 -17.31 -9.86 23.31
N SER A 9 -17.96 -9.21 24.26
CA SER A 9 -18.97 -8.18 24.00
C SER A 9 -18.39 -6.97 23.25
N ALA A 10 -17.11 -6.60 23.46
CA ALA A 10 -16.46 -5.51 22.74
C ALA A 10 -16.24 -5.88 21.28
N ILE A 11 -15.71 -7.07 21.00
CA ILE A 11 -15.50 -7.57 19.63
C ILE A 11 -16.85 -7.64 18.88
N VAL A 12 -17.88 -8.21 19.49
CA VAL A 12 -19.21 -8.32 18.88
C VAL A 12 -19.77 -6.92 18.53
N ARG A 13 -19.64 -5.93 19.42
CA ARG A 13 -20.08 -4.54 19.13
C ARG A 13 -19.31 -3.91 17.97
N VAL A 14 -17.98 -4.06 17.93
CA VAL A 14 -17.15 -3.57 16.84
C VAL A 14 -17.57 -4.18 15.51
N VAL A 15 -17.78 -5.50 15.48
CA VAL A 15 -18.22 -6.21 14.29
C VAL A 15 -19.61 -5.74 13.85
N GLN A 16 -20.56 -5.61 14.75
CA GLN A 16 -21.91 -5.15 14.43
C GLN A 16 -21.93 -3.74 13.84
N SER A 17 -21.10 -2.83 14.36
CA SER A 17 -21.02 -1.45 13.88
C SER A 17 -20.29 -1.33 12.53
N ALA A 18 -19.22 -2.10 12.30
CA ALA A 18 -18.37 -1.95 11.12
C ALA A 18 -18.81 -2.79 9.92
N ARG A 19 -19.38 -4.00 10.16
CA ARG A 19 -19.85 -4.90 9.08
C ARG A 19 -20.67 -4.25 7.97
N PRO A 20 -21.64 -3.35 8.27
CA PRO A 20 -22.46 -2.74 7.22
C PRO A 20 -21.65 -1.91 6.22
N ALA A 21 -20.47 -1.44 6.60
CA ALA A 21 -19.58 -0.64 5.74
C ALA A 21 -18.51 -1.50 5.02
N VAL A 22 -18.45 -2.81 5.30
CA VAL A 22 -17.56 -3.74 4.57
C VAL A 22 -18.33 -4.45 3.48
N VAL A 23 -17.96 -4.21 2.22
CA VAL A 23 -18.66 -4.70 1.04
C VAL A 23 -17.88 -5.81 0.35
N ASN A 24 -18.58 -6.66 -0.40
CA ASN A 24 -17.96 -7.49 -1.42
C ASN A 24 -17.71 -6.66 -2.67
N ILE A 25 -16.54 -6.82 -3.26
CA ILE A 25 -16.22 -6.27 -4.58
C ILE A 25 -16.09 -7.43 -5.55
N SER A 26 -16.96 -7.46 -6.57
CA SER A 26 -16.85 -8.36 -7.71
C SER A 26 -16.42 -7.59 -8.94
N VAL A 27 -15.48 -8.16 -9.69
CA VAL A 27 -14.92 -7.55 -10.89
C VAL A 27 -15.02 -8.51 -12.07
N ARG A 28 -15.22 -7.95 -13.27
CA ARG A 28 -15.07 -8.64 -14.54
C ARG A 28 -13.96 -8.00 -15.32
N ALA A 29 -13.00 -8.81 -15.74
CA ALA A 29 -11.89 -8.43 -16.59
C ALA A 29 -11.89 -9.31 -17.85
N GLN A 30 -11.16 -8.88 -18.88
CA GLN A 30 -10.88 -9.70 -20.05
C GLN A 30 -9.41 -10.04 -20.09
N VAL A 31 -9.08 -11.30 -20.23
CA VAL A 31 -7.71 -11.78 -20.37
C VAL A 31 -7.50 -12.29 -21.78
N ALA A 32 -6.57 -11.67 -22.49
CA ALA A 32 -6.13 -12.12 -23.80
C ALA A 32 -5.19 -13.32 -23.62
N THR A 33 -5.51 -14.41 -24.26
CA THR A 33 -4.67 -15.61 -24.37
C THR A 33 -4.34 -15.89 -25.83
N PRO A 34 -3.36 -16.74 -26.15
CA PRO A 34 -3.12 -17.19 -27.53
C PRO A 34 -4.35 -17.80 -28.23
N PHE A 35 -5.35 -18.23 -27.48
CA PHE A 35 -6.57 -18.87 -27.97
C PHE A 35 -7.78 -17.92 -28.01
N GLY A 36 -7.60 -16.64 -27.69
CA GLY A 36 -8.66 -15.63 -27.69
C GLY A 36 -8.76 -14.83 -26.41
N VAL A 37 -9.80 -14.00 -26.31
CA VAL A 37 -10.10 -13.17 -25.13
C VAL A 37 -11.15 -13.87 -24.30
N PHE A 38 -10.86 -14.16 -23.04
CA PHE A 38 -11.74 -14.84 -22.11
C PHE A 38 -12.12 -13.94 -20.94
N PRO A 39 -13.39 -13.99 -20.49
CA PRO A 39 -13.78 -13.28 -19.29
C PRO A 39 -13.14 -13.93 -18.05
N GLN A 40 -12.62 -13.09 -17.16
CA GLN A 40 -12.11 -13.49 -15.84
C GLN A 40 -12.90 -12.74 -14.78
N GLU A 41 -13.41 -13.47 -13.81
CA GLU A 41 -14.06 -12.89 -12.64
C GLU A 41 -13.10 -12.90 -11.45
N GLY A 42 -13.11 -11.81 -10.69
CA GLY A 42 -12.34 -11.65 -9.45
C GLY A 42 -13.25 -11.18 -8.32
N GLN A 43 -12.86 -11.51 -7.10
CA GLN A 43 -13.60 -11.11 -5.91
C GLN A 43 -12.63 -10.63 -4.82
N GLY A 44 -13.10 -9.68 -4.03
CA GLY A 44 -12.41 -9.16 -2.86
C GLY A 44 -13.37 -8.41 -1.97
N SER A 45 -12.82 -7.66 -1.05
CA SER A 45 -13.57 -6.79 -0.14
C SER A 45 -13.28 -5.32 -0.38
N GLY A 46 -14.11 -4.45 0.16
CA GLY A 46 -13.88 -3.01 0.20
C GLY A 46 -14.47 -2.40 1.45
N VAL A 47 -13.96 -1.25 1.84
CA VAL A 47 -14.42 -0.50 3.02
C VAL A 47 -15.00 0.83 2.58
N ILE A 48 -16.26 1.08 2.90
CA ILE A 48 -16.92 2.37 2.66
C ILE A 48 -16.40 3.36 3.70
N VAL A 49 -15.71 4.40 3.25
CA VAL A 49 -15.10 5.44 4.10
C VAL A 49 -15.81 6.79 4.00
N ARG A 50 -16.72 6.94 3.03
CA ARG A 50 -17.60 8.11 2.90
C ARG A 50 -19.01 7.68 2.49
N SER A 51 -20.03 8.32 3.08
CA SER A 51 -21.44 7.97 2.88
C SER A 51 -21.96 8.17 1.45
N ASP A 52 -21.22 8.94 0.64
CA ASP A 52 -21.48 9.11 -0.79
C ASP A 52 -20.93 7.95 -1.66
N GLY A 53 -20.45 6.87 -1.03
CA GLY A 53 -20.00 5.65 -1.71
C GLY A 53 -18.54 5.66 -2.13
N LEU A 54 -17.67 6.39 -1.42
CA LEU A 54 -16.23 6.24 -1.61
C LEU A 54 -15.73 5.02 -0.85
N ILE A 55 -15.03 4.13 -1.54
CA ILE A 55 -14.53 2.85 -1.04
C ILE A 55 -13.01 2.80 -1.16
N LEU A 56 -12.35 2.29 -0.12
CA LEU A 56 -10.97 1.81 -0.17
C LEU A 56 -10.95 0.30 -0.39
N THR A 57 -10.06 -0.16 -1.27
CA THR A 57 -9.80 -1.59 -1.53
C THR A 57 -8.35 -1.76 -2.01
N ASN A 58 -7.94 -3.01 -2.31
CA ASN A 58 -6.62 -3.23 -2.90
C ASN A 58 -6.60 -2.99 -4.41
N ASN A 59 -5.44 -2.56 -4.91
CA ASN A 59 -5.20 -2.42 -6.34
C ASN A 59 -5.35 -3.76 -7.06
N HIS A 60 -4.79 -4.85 -6.53
CA HIS A 60 -4.87 -6.17 -7.16
C HIS A 60 -6.31 -6.69 -7.27
N VAL A 61 -7.25 -6.24 -6.42
CA VAL A 61 -8.68 -6.61 -6.51
C VAL A 61 -9.35 -5.99 -7.74
N VAL A 62 -8.98 -4.75 -8.12
CA VAL A 62 -9.63 -4.00 -9.20
C VAL A 62 -8.78 -3.86 -10.46
N GLN A 63 -7.56 -4.39 -10.45
CA GLN A 63 -6.63 -4.27 -11.57
C GLN A 63 -7.19 -4.94 -12.84
N GLY A 64 -7.24 -4.18 -13.95
CA GLY A 64 -7.73 -4.67 -15.22
C GLY A 64 -9.26 -4.84 -15.30
N ALA A 65 -9.99 -4.48 -14.24
CA ALA A 65 -11.46 -4.60 -14.21
C ALA A 65 -12.11 -3.66 -15.24
N GLN A 66 -13.01 -4.22 -16.04
CA GLN A 66 -13.89 -3.47 -16.95
C GLN A 66 -15.23 -3.13 -16.27
N GLU A 67 -15.67 -4.01 -15.38
CA GLU A 67 -16.86 -3.80 -14.56
C GLU A 67 -16.53 -4.08 -13.10
N ILE A 68 -17.05 -3.24 -12.22
CA ILE A 68 -16.91 -3.36 -10.77
C ILE A 68 -18.30 -3.21 -10.16
N ASN A 69 -18.65 -4.18 -9.32
CA ASN A 69 -19.87 -4.12 -8.53
C ASN A 69 -19.51 -4.30 -7.05
N ALA A 70 -20.11 -3.49 -6.20
CA ALA A 70 -20.00 -3.61 -4.76
C ALA A 70 -21.35 -4.07 -4.18
N THR A 71 -21.34 -5.21 -3.50
CA THR A 71 -22.52 -5.77 -2.83
C THR A 71 -22.46 -5.46 -1.34
N LEU A 72 -23.45 -4.69 -0.88
CA LEU A 72 -23.63 -4.31 0.52
C LEU A 72 -24.09 -5.51 1.36
N LEU A 73 -23.96 -5.42 2.67
CA LEU A 73 -24.48 -6.42 3.62
C LEU A 73 -25.98 -6.65 3.48
N SER A 74 -26.74 -5.65 3.01
CA SER A 74 -28.18 -5.76 2.71
C SER A 74 -28.50 -6.58 1.46
N GLY A 75 -27.52 -7.05 0.70
CA GLY A 75 -27.68 -7.70 -0.59
C GLY A 75 -27.82 -6.72 -1.77
N ARG A 76 -27.94 -5.41 -1.52
CA ARG A 76 -27.98 -4.39 -2.58
C ARG A 76 -26.63 -4.30 -3.28
N SER A 77 -26.62 -4.44 -4.61
CA SER A 77 -25.44 -4.25 -5.44
C SER A 77 -25.45 -2.88 -6.11
N LEU A 78 -24.31 -2.21 -6.12
CA LEU A 78 -24.10 -0.91 -6.76
C LEU A 78 -22.90 -1.01 -7.70
N ARG A 79 -23.04 -0.41 -8.89
CA ARG A 79 -21.92 -0.30 -9.83
C ARG A 79 -20.87 0.67 -9.28
N GLY A 80 -19.60 0.33 -9.46
CA GLY A 80 -18.48 1.15 -9.07
C GLY A 80 -17.55 1.49 -10.24
N ARG A 81 -16.79 2.56 -10.07
CA ARG A 81 -15.71 2.93 -10.98
C ARG A 81 -14.44 3.26 -10.19
N VAL A 82 -13.30 2.84 -10.70
CA VAL A 82 -11.99 3.19 -10.10
C VAL A 82 -11.75 4.68 -10.34
N LEU A 83 -11.57 5.45 -9.26
CA LEU A 83 -11.11 6.84 -9.34
C LEU A 83 -9.59 6.90 -9.54
N GLY A 84 -8.88 5.97 -8.96
CA GLY A 84 -7.44 5.81 -9.08
C GLY A 84 -6.94 4.61 -8.29
N ALA A 85 -5.76 4.12 -8.67
CA ALA A 85 -5.12 2.99 -8.00
C ALA A 85 -3.61 3.20 -7.94
N ASP A 86 -3.00 2.66 -6.89
CA ASP A 86 -1.58 2.69 -6.63
C ASP A 86 -1.04 1.27 -6.47
N ARG A 87 -0.30 0.81 -7.48
CA ARG A 87 0.33 -0.51 -7.44
C ARG A 87 1.43 -0.62 -6.38
N PHE A 88 2.08 0.47 -6.00
CA PHE A 88 3.19 0.43 -5.03
C PHE A 88 2.74 0.21 -3.60
N SER A 89 1.58 0.73 -3.24
CA SER A 89 0.96 0.49 -1.93
C SER A 89 -0.13 -0.57 -1.98
N ASP A 90 -0.42 -1.13 -3.17
CA ASP A 90 -1.54 -2.05 -3.41
C ASP A 90 -2.91 -1.47 -2.98
N LEU A 91 -3.13 -0.18 -3.18
CA LEU A 91 -4.37 0.50 -2.81
C LEU A 91 -5.15 0.99 -4.03
N ALA A 92 -6.47 0.93 -3.98
CA ALA A 92 -7.37 1.53 -4.95
C ALA A 92 -8.52 2.28 -4.26
N VAL A 93 -9.00 3.32 -4.94
CA VAL A 93 -10.17 4.11 -4.55
C VAL A 93 -11.26 3.89 -5.59
N VAL A 94 -12.41 3.40 -5.14
CA VAL A 94 -13.58 3.13 -5.97
C VAL A 94 -14.70 4.07 -5.55
N LYS A 95 -15.45 4.60 -6.52
CA LYS A 95 -16.65 5.40 -6.31
C LYS A 95 -17.86 4.62 -6.78
N LEU A 96 -18.85 4.46 -5.90
CA LEU A 96 -20.14 3.85 -6.23
C LEU A 96 -21.07 4.86 -6.87
N ASP A 97 -21.76 4.44 -7.93
CA ASP A 97 -22.72 5.25 -8.65
C ASP A 97 -24.06 5.27 -7.92
N GLY A 98 -24.66 6.45 -7.84
CA GLY A 98 -25.97 6.65 -7.19
C GLY A 98 -26.00 6.32 -5.69
N ALA A 99 -24.83 6.27 -5.04
CA ALA A 99 -24.72 6.01 -3.62
C ALA A 99 -25.03 7.25 -2.78
N SER A 100 -25.84 7.09 -1.74
CA SER A 100 -26.12 8.13 -0.75
C SER A 100 -26.42 7.50 0.60
N ALA A 101 -26.04 8.18 1.67
CA ALA A 101 -26.31 7.78 3.06
C ALA A 101 -25.88 6.32 3.39
N LEU A 102 -24.78 5.85 2.77
CA LEU A 102 -24.23 4.54 3.06
C LEU A 102 -23.57 4.51 4.45
N PRO A 103 -23.59 3.34 5.12
CA PRO A 103 -22.81 3.14 6.36
C PRO A 103 -21.32 3.32 6.08
N VAL A 104 -20.60 3.88 7.04
CA VAL A 104 -19.17 4.16 6.95
C VAL A 104 -18.42 3.62 8.15
N VAL A 105 -17.15 3.27 7.97
CA VAL A 105 -16.22 3.03 9.08
C VAL A 105 -15.45 4.32 9.36
N GLU A 106 -15.36 4.69 10.64
CA GLU A 106 -14.52 5.80 11.07
C GLU A 106 -13.03 5.46 10.85
N MET A 107 -12.31 6.34 10.16
CA MET A 107 -10.87 6.18 9.98
C MET A 107 -10.11 6.60 11.23
N GLY A 108 -9.40 5.66 11.85
CA GLY A 108 -8.49 5.90 12.97
C GLY A 108 -7.15 6.49 12.53
N SER A 109 -6.09 6.15 13.24
CA SER A 109 -4.70 6.47 12.90
C SER A 109 -3.82 5.24 13.04
N SER A 110 -2.94 5.03 12.08
CA SER A 110 -1.93 3.97 12.12
C SER A 110 -0.59 4.44 12.70
N GLY A 111 -0.38 5.75 12.84
CA GLY A 111 0.86 6.32 13.37
C GLY A 111 1.05 6.10 14.87
N ALA A 112 -0.03 5.84 15.62
CA ALA A 112 0.00 5.62 17.06
C ALA A 112 -0.13 4.13 17.45
N LEU A 113 -0.11 3.21 16.49
CA LEU A 113 -0.25 1.77 16.74
C LEU A 113 0.94 1.23 17.55
N GLN A 114 0.62 0.29 18.42
CA GLN A 114 1.60 -0.44 19.23
C GLN A 114 1.51 -1.93 18.95
N VAL A 115 2.65 -2.61 18.95
CA VAL A 115 2.71 -4.08 18.89
C VAL A 115 2.02 -4.66 20.11
N GLY A 116 1.18 -5.70 19.90
CA GLY A 116 0.33 -6.29 20.91
C GLY A 116 -1.08 -5.67 21.00
N GLN A 117 -1.35 -4.56 20.34
CA GLN A 117 -2.68 -3.95 20.28
C GLN A 117 -3.65 -4.87 19.51
N MET A 118 -4.90 -5.01 20.00
CA MET A 118 -5.93 -5.81 19.35
C MET A 118 -6.18 -5.34 17.91
N ALA A 119 -6.32 -6.31 17.01
CA ALA A 119 -6.64 -6.12 15.61
C ALA A 119 -7.80 -7.03 15.20
N ILE A 120 -8.86 -6.45 14.63
CA ILE A 120 -10.06 -7.16 14.17
C ILE A 120 -10.13 -7.00 12.66
N ALA A 121 -9.95 -8.10 11.92
CA ALA A 121 -10.05 -8.10 10.48
C ALA A 121 -11.45 -8.50 10.02
N ILE A 122 -12.04 -7.70 9.12
CA ILE A 122 -13.36 -7.97 8.53
C ILE A 122 -13.22 -7.94 7.01
N GLY A 123 -13.71 -8.98 6.36
CA GLY A 123 -13.89 -9.07 4.92
C GLY A 123 -15.27 -9.58 4.55
N ASN A 124 -15.63 -9.46 3.27
CA ASN A 124 -16.90 -9.95 2.73
C ASN A 124 -16.67 -10.67 1.39
N PRO A 125 -16.05 -11.87 1.42
CA PRO A 125 -15.57 -12.54 0.22
C PRO A 125 -16.68 -12.95 -0.77
N PHE A 126 -17.90 -13.20 -0.28
CA PHE A 126 -18.98 -13.76 -1.10
C PHE A 126 -20.23 -12.88 -1.13
N GLY A 127 -20.24 -11.72 -0.49
CA GLY A 127 -21.41 -10.83 -0.41
C GLY A 127 -22.57 -11.36 0.46
N LEU A 128 -22.48 -12.58 0.97
CA LEU A 128 -23.53 -13.24 1.74
C LEU A 128 -23.29 -13.14 3.25
N ALA A 129 -22.04 -13.25 3.67
CA ALA A 129 -21.66 -13.18 5.08
C ALA A 129 -20.24 -12.63 5.22
N SER A 130 -20.06 -11.71 6.15
CA SER A 130 -18.72 -11.19 6.47
C SER A 130 -17.91 -12.25 7.22
N THR A 131 -16.63 -12.38 6.87
CA THR A 131 -15.66 -13.15 7.64
C THR A 131 -14.99 -12.21 8.64
N VAL A 132 -14.91 -12.64 9.89
CA VAL A 132 -14.27 -11.90 10.98
C VAL A 132 -13.18 -12.76 11.58
N THR A 133 -12.00 -12.18 11.72
CA THR A 133 -10.88 -12.78 12.43
C THR A 133 -10.29 -11.78 13.42
N VAL A 134 -9.75 -12.26 14.54
CA VAL A 134 -9.20 -11.44 15.61
C VAL A 134 -7.79 -11.89 15.93
N GLY A 135 -6.94 -10.93 16.16
CA GLY A 135 -5.55 -11.12 16.55
C GLY A 135 -4.98 -9.83 17.14
N VAL A 136 -3.70 -9.62 16.99
CA VAL A 136 -2.98 -8.43 17.43
C VAL A 136 -2.15 -7.82 16.31
N VAL A 137 -1.75 -6.58 16.48
CA VAL A 137 -0.67 -5.97 15.70
C VAL A 137 0.63 -6.68 16.09
N SER A 138 1.15 -7.54 15.22
CA SER A 138 2.36 -8.35 15.48
C SER A 138 3.65 -7.58 15.21
N ALA A 139 3.64 -6.70 14.21
CA ALA A 139 4.77 -5.83 13.88
C ALA A 139 4.31 -4.63 13.03
N LEU A 140 5.16 -3.61 12.95
CA LEU A 140 4.94 -2.41 12.14
C LEU A 140 6.08 -2.22 11.14
N ASN A 141 5.82 -1.39 10.12
CA ASN A 141 6.81 -1.03 9.09
C ASN A 141 7.41 -2.25 8.36
N ARG A 142 6.59 -3.28 8.10
CA ARG A 142 7.05 -4.46 7.36
C ARG A 142 7.12 -4.17 5.87
N THR A 143 8.16 -4.69 5.25
CA THR A 143 8.35 -4.72 3.80
C THR A 143 8.26 -6.16 3.36
N ILE A 144 7.44 -6.42 2.34
CA ILE A 144 7.28 -7.76 1.77
C ILE A 144 7.48 -7.73 0.26
N GLN A 145 8.18 -8.74 -0.24
CA GLN A 145 8.30 -9.00 -1.66
C GLN A 145 7.14 -9.91 -2.07
N ALA A 146 6.16 -9.33 -2.76
CA ALA A 146 4.94 -10.02 -3.19
C ALA A 146 5.04 -10.61 -4.60
N GLY A 147 6.20 -10.46 -5.24
CA GLY A 147 6.53 -10.96 -6.58
C GLY A 147 7.94 -10.56 -6.98
N PRO A 148 8.45 -11.02 -8.14
CA PRO A 148 9.81 -10.72 -8.59
C PRO A 148 10.14 -9.22 -8.58
N ASP A 149 9.17 -8.39 -9.03
CA ASP A 149 9.32 -6.93 -9.14
C ASP A 149 8.28 -6.16 -8.30
N PHE A 150 7.62 -6.84 -7.36
CA PHE A 150 6.54 -6.24 -6.58
C PHE A 150 6.85 -6.29 -5.08
N VAL A 151 7.25 -5.14 -4.56
CA VAL A 151 7.54 -4.91 -3.14
C VAL A 151 6.50 -3.97 -2.57
N VAL A 152 5.86 -4.38 -1.47
CA VAL A 152 4.95 -3.52 -0.70
C VAL A 152 5.59 -3.20 0.64
N GLU A 153 5.62 -1.91 0.96
CA GLU A 153 6.37 -1.37 2.09
C GLU A 153 5.45 -0.80 3.15
N ASN A 154 6.00 -0.64 4.35
CA ASN A 154 5.34 0.02 5.48
C ASN A 154 4.03 -0.65 5.90
N LEU A 155 3.96 -1.99 5.85
CA LEU A 155 2.77 -2.73 6.22
C LEU A 155 2.66 -2.95 7.73
N ILE A 156 1.43 -3.02 8.22
CA ILE A 156 1.06 -3.57 9.53
C ILE A 156 1.06 -5.08 9.39
N GLN A 157 1.78 -5.79 10.25
CA GLN A 157 1.69 -7.25 10.38
C GLN A 157 0.71 -7.60 11.50
N THR A 158 -0.13 -8.60 11.28
CA THR A 158 -1.08 -9.13 12.27
C THR A 158 -1.13 -10.65 12.20
N ASP A 159 -1.47 -11.31 13.29
CA ASP A 159 -1.78 -12.75 13.34
C ASP A 159 -3.28 -13.02 13.17
N ALA A 160 -4.12 -11.97 13.10
CA ALA A 160 -5.49 -12.13 12.58
C ALA A 160 -5.44 -12.76 11.19
N ALA A 161 -6.18 -13.85 10.97
CA ALA A 161 -6.12 -14.59 9.72
C ALA A 161 -6.57 -13.75 8.53
N ILE A 162 -5.65 -13.42 7.62
CA ILE A 162 -5.92 -12.74 6.36
C ILE A 162 -5.78 -13.77 5.23
N ASN A 163 -6.86 -13.99 4.50
CA ASN A 163 -6.96 -14.97 3.43
C ASN A 163 -7.56 -14.34 2.16
N PRO A 164 -7.44 -14.98 0.99
CA PRO A 164 -8.17 -14.56 -0.21
C PRO A 164 -9.66 -14.34 0.11
N GLY A 165 -10.15 -13.14 -0.26
CA GLY A 165 -11.49 -12.66 0.07
C GLY A 165 -11.55 -11.61 1.18
N ASN A 166 -10.62 -11.62 2.16
CA ASN A 166 -10.49 -10.51 3.12
C ASN A 166 -9.69 -9.32 2.54
N SER A 167 -8.93 -9.55 1.46
CA SER A 167 -8.18 -8.49 0.75
C SER A 167 -9.09 -7.33 0.40
N GLY A 168 -8.66 -6.12 0.72
CA GLY A 168 -9.43 -4.88 0.58
C GLY A 168 -10.42 -4.62 1.70
N GLY A 169 -10.60 -5.56 2.64
CA GLY A 169 -11.43 -5.40 3.83
C GLY A 169 -10.77 -4.57 4.93
N ALA A 170 -11.48 -4.41 6.03
CA ALA A 170 -11.07 -3.58 7.16
C ALA A 170 -10.16 -4.32 8.13
N LEU A 171 -9.09 -3.65 8.60
CA LEU A 171 -8.43 -3.94 9.87
C LEU A 171 -8.82 -2.86 10.86
N LEU A 172 -9.43 -3.24 11.99
CA LEU A 172 -9.98 -2.33 13.00
C LEU A 172 -9.25 -2.46 14.33
N ASP A 173 -9.23 -1.39 15.11
CA ASP A 173 -8.84 -1.41 16.51
C ASP A 173 -10.01 -1.87 17.42
N SER A 174 -9.76 -2.02 18.72
CA SER A 174 -10.75 -2.40 19.74
C SER A 174 -11.89 -1.38 19.91
N SER A 175 -11.76 -0.18 19.35
CA SER A 175 -12.80 0.86 19.33
C SER A 175 -13.63 0.84 18.03
N GLY A 176 -13.31 -0.05 17.08
CA GLY A 176 -13.98 -0.15 15.78
C GLY A 176 -13.51 0.87 14.75
N ARG A 177 -12.39 1.56 14.99
CA ARG A 177 -11.82 2.50 14.04
C ARG A 177 -10.91 1.76 13.05
N LEU A 178 -10.95 2.17 11.79
CA LEU A 178 -10.14 1.61 10.72
C LEU A 178 -8.67 2.01 10.92
N ILE A 179 -7.80 1.01 11.10
CA ILE A 179 -6.35 1.19 11.27
C ILE A 179 -5.57 0.72 10.05
N GLY A 180 -6.19 -0.09 9.17
CA GLY A 180 -5.56 -0.54 7.94
C GLY A 180 -6.55 -1.19 6.97
N ILE A 181 -6.07 -1.42 5.74
CA ILE A 181 -6.77 -2.18 4.69
C ILE A 181 -6.07 -3.53 4.55
N ASN A 182 -6.78 -4.62 4.80
CA ASN A 182 -6.25 -5.98 4.71
C ASN A 182 -5.68 -6.28 3.33
N THR A 183 -4.55 -6.98 3.26
CA THR A 183 -3.96 -7.40 1.98
C THR A 183 -3.37 -8.81 2.10
N ALA A 184 -3.91 -9.76 1.31
CA ALA A 184 -3.47 -11.16 1.26
C ALA A 184 -2.41 -11.33 0.17
N ILE A 185 -1.21 -10.82 0.39
CA ILE A 185 -0.13 -10.79 -0.61
C ILE A 185 0.74 -12.06 -0.55
N ILE A 186 0.85 -12.71 0.62
CA ILE A 186 1.63 -13.94 0.80
C ILE A 186 0.66 -15.12 1.02
N ARG A 187 0.63 -16.06 0.09
CA ARG A 187 -0.32 -17.19 0.12
C ARG A 187 0.06 -18.30 1.12
N ASP A 188 1.34 -18.47 1.43
CA ASP A 188 1.83 -19.65 2.17
C ASP A 188 2.30 -19.35 3.60
N ALA A 189 2.04 -18.15 4.13
CA ALA A 189 2.43 -17.76 5.49
C ALA A 189 1.26 -17.96 6.46
N GLN A 190 1.20 -19.12 7.13
CA GLN A 190 0.21 -19.34 8.20
C GLN A 190 0.47 -18.43 9.40
N GLY A 191 -0.57 -17.75 9.89
CA GLY A 191 -0.48 -16.88 11.05
C GLY A 191 0.23 -15.53 10.81
N ILE A 192 0.48 -15.18 9.53
CA ILE A 192 1.07 -13.89 9.17
C ILE A 192 0.15 -13.20 8.16
N GLY A 193 -0.59 -12.21 8.63
CA GLY A 193 -1.41 -11.33 7.81
C GLY A 193 -0.78 -9.93 7.69
N PHE A 194 -1.16 -9.21 6.66
CA PHE A 194 -0.69 -7.84 6.44
C PHE A 194 -1.85 -6.90 6.15
N ALA A 195 -1.66 -5.61 6.50
CA ALA A 195 -2.58 -4.55 6.14
C ALA A 195 -1.82 -3.27 5.77
N ILE A 196 -2.37 -2.53 4.83
CA ILE A 196 -1.90 -1.21 4.42
C ILE A 196 -2.32 -0.21 5.50
N PRO A 197 -1.39 0.58 6.11
CA PRO A 197 -1.72 1.53 7.15
C PRO A 197 -2.74 2.58 6.71
N ILE A 198 -3.71 2.89 7.57
CA ILE A 198 -4.80 3.82 7.22
C ILE A 198 -4.33 5.24 6.94
N ASP A 199 -3.27 5.72 7.61
CA ASP A 199 -2.75 7.07 7.35
C ASP A 199 -2.14 7.17 5.94
N LEU A 200 -1.48 6.11 5.45
CA LEU A 200 -1.03 6.01 4.07
C LEU A 200 -2.22 5.95 3.09
N ALA A 201 -3.22 5.10 3.41
CA ALA A 201 -4.40 4.95 2.58
C ALA A 201 -5.18 6.27 2.45
N ARG A 202 -5.31 7.04 3.54
CA ARG A 202 -5.94 8.37 3.56
C ARG A 202 -5.17 9.35 2.67
N ALA A 203 -3.85 9.43 2.81
CA ALA A 203 -3.03 10.34 2.01
C ALA A 203 -3.12 10.05 0.50
N ILE A 204 -3.18 8.77 0.11
CA ILE A 204 -3.37 8.33 -1.27
C ILE A 204 -4.78 8.65 -1.75
N MET A 205 -5.80 8.32 -0.97
CA MET A 205 -7.20 8.62 -1.28
C MET A 205 -7.43 10.12 -1.53
N ASP A 206 -6.89 10.98 -0.66
CA ASP A 206 -7.03 12.43 -0.78
C ASP A 206 -6.41 12.95 -2.08
N GLN A 207 -5.25 12.43 -2.48
CA GLN A 207 -4.63 12.78 -3.76
C GLN A 207 -5.47 12.31 -4.96
N ILE A 208 -6.00 11.09 -4.92
CA ILE A 208 -6.85 10.53 -5.99
C ILE A 208 -8.12 11.34 -6.12
N VAL A 209 -8.80 11.66 -5.00
CA VAL A 209 -10.05 12.45 -5.01
C VAL A 209 -9.80 13.86 -5.52
N ALA A 210 -8.70 14.50 -5.11
CA ALA A 210 -8.40 15.88 -5.49
C ALA A 210 -7.86 16.02 -6.92
N ARG A 211 -7.12 15.04 -7.43
CA ARG A 211 -6.31 15.16 -8.67
C ARG A 211 -6.57 14.06 -9.70
N GLY A 212 -7.37 13.06 -9.39
CA GLY A 212 -7.60 11.86 -10.23
C GLY A 212 -6.38 10.94 -10.36
N LYS A 213 -5.26 11.26 -9.74
CA LYS A 213 -4.02 10.47 -9.80
C LYS A 213 -3.16 10.67 -8.56
N ILE A 214 -2.26 9.73 -8.34
CA ILE A 214 -1.21 9.85 -7.32
C ILE A 214 0.01 10.48 -7.94
N VAL A 215 0.53 11.47 -7.28
CA VAL A 215 1.75 12.17 -7.67
C VAL A 215 2.89 11.71 -6.77
N ARG A 216 3.85 10.99 -7.33
CA ARG A 216 5.04 10.55 -6.60
C ARG A 216 6.25 11.39 -7.00
N PRO A 217 6.92 12.02 -6.03
CA PRO A 217 8.17 12.70 -6.30
C PRO A 217 9.28 11.70 -6.61
N ALA A 218 10.14 12.05 -7.55
CA ALA A 218 11.22 11.19 -8.01
C ALA A 218 12.53 11.98 -8.22
N LEU A 219 13.65 11.34 -7.92
CA LEU A 219 14.99 11.81 -8.25
C LEU A 219 15.33 11.65 -9.73
N GLY A 220 14.59 10.82 -10.47
CA GLY A 220 14.95 10.47 -11.85
C GLY A 220 16.19 9.57 -11.89
N VAL A 221 16.19 8.54 -11.06
CA VAL A 221 17.24 7.50 -11.04
C VAL A 221 16.62 6.13 -11.26
N GLU A 222 17.41 5.23 -11.81
CA GLU A 222 17.18 3.81 -11.80
C GLU A 222 17.93 3.20 -10.61
N ILE A 223 17.26 2.34 -9.86
CA ILE A 223 17.84 1.63 -8.72
C ILE A 223 18.49 0.35 -9.24
N ARG A 224 19.76 0.13 -8.92
CA ARG A 224 20.53 -1.05 -9.31
C ARG A 224 20.71 -2.07 -8.20
N GLY A 225 20.52 -1.67 -6.94
CA GLY A 225 20.61 -2.57 -5.81
C GLY A 225 20.78 -1.82 -4.48
N GLU A 226 20.89 -2.60 -3.44
CA GLU A 226 21.15 -2.15 -2.07
C GLU A 226 22.55 -2.58 -1.63
N ILE A 227 23.20 -1.74 -0.85
CA ILE A 227 24.40 -2.10 -0.11
C ILE A 227 23.96 -2.49 1.31
N ASP A 228 24.23 -3.72 1.68
CA ASP A 228 24.13 -4.23 3.02
C ASP A 228 25.55 -4.44 3.63
N PRO A 229 25.67 -4.71 4.94
CA PRO A 229 26.99 -4.89 5.57
C PRO A 229 27.82 -6.05 4.99
N ASN A 230 27.21 -7.07 4.40
CA ASN A 230 27.92 -8.19 3.78
C ASN A 230 28.48 -7.79 2.41
N THR A 231 27.64 -7.15 1.59
CA THR A 231 28.01 -6.56 0.30
C THR A 231 29.12 -5.53 0.49
N ALA A 232 28.98 -4.64 1.47
CA ALA A 232 29.98 -3.63 1.78
C ALA A 232 31.36 -4.24 2.11
N ARG A 233 31.39 -5.28 2.93
CA ARG A 233 32.63 -6.02 3.25
C ARG A 233 33.21 -6.76 2.05
N ALA A 234 32.36 -7.43 1.26
CA ALA A 234 32.80 -8.19 0.10
C ALA A 234 33.48 -7.30 -0.96
N TYR A 235 33.02 -6.08 -1.13
CA TYR A 235 33.54 -5.13 -2.12
C TYR A 235 34.42 -4.03 -1.50
N ASN A 236 34.77 -4.15 -0.20
CA ASN A 236 35.59 -3.17 0.53
C ASN A 236 35.07 -1.72 0.36
N LEU A 237 33.76 -1.54 0.47
CA LEU A 237 33.12 -0.22 0.32
C LEU A 237 33.31 0.62 1.60
N PRO A 238 33.41 1.95 1.47
CA PRO A 238 33.57 2.87 2.63
C PRO A 238 32.25 3.16 3.35
N VAL A 239 31.20 2.41 3.04
CA VAL A 239 29.85 2.49 3.64
C VAL A 239 29.34 1.08 3.87
N ASP A 240 28.51 0.91 4.90
CA ASP A 240 27.89 -0.37 5.27
C ASP A 240 26.43 -0.49 4.80
N HIS A 241 25.89 0.56 4.17
CA HIS A 241 24.52 0.62 3.67
C HIS A 241 24.37 1.69 2.59
N GLY A 242 23.30 1.61 1.83
CA GLY A 242 22.90 2.60 0.82
C GLY A 242 22.23 2.01 -0.40
N VAL A 243 21.83 2.86 -1.33
CA VAL A 243 21.15 2.48 -2.57
C VAL A 243 21.99 2.87 -3.78
N VAL A 244 22.38 1.87 -4.58
CA VAL A 244 23.14 2.07 -5.82
C VAL A 244 22.19 2.55 -6.91
N VAL A 245 22.55 3.66 -7.56
CA VAL A 245 21.69 4.30 -8.57
C VAL A 245 22.41 4.59 -9.86
N VAL A 246 21.61 4.70 -10.94
CA VAL A 246 22.01 5.23 -12.24
C VAL A 246 21.03 6.36 -12.60
N PRO A 247 21.49 7.60 -12.77
CA PRO A 247 20.63 8.69 -13.21
C PRO A 247 20.03 8.43 -14.59
N GLN A 248 18.76 8.79 -14.76
CA GLN A 248 18.10 8.74 -16.06
C GLN A 248 18.60 9.87 -16.94
N PRO A 249 18.86 9.62 -18.25
CA PRO A 249 19.29 10.64 -19.19
C PRO A 249 18.30 11.83 -19.22
N GLY A 250 18.84 13.05 -19.09
CA GLY A 250 18.04 14.28 -19.01
C GLY A 250 17.22 14.45 -17.72
N GLY A 251 17.34 13.50 -16.80
CA GLY A 251 16.61 13.51 -15.54
C GLY A 251 17.15 14.51 -14.50
N PRO A 252 16.39 14.73 -13.41
CA PRO A 252 16.79 15.70 -12.38
C PRO A 252 18.08 15.31 -11.66
N ALA A 253 18.31 14.03 -11.37
CA ALA A 253 19.55 13.57 -10.74
C ALA A 253 20.77 13.82 -11.62
N GLU A 254 20.68 13.51 -12.92
CA GLU A 254 21.78 13.77 -13.86
C GLU A 254 22.10 15.28 -13.94
N LYS A 255 21.07 16.11 -14.07
CA LYS A 255 21.20 17.57 -14.10
C LYS A 255 21.85 18.13 -12.85
N ALA A 256 21.62 17.50 -11.70
CA ALA A 256 22.23 17.85 -10.43
C ALA A 256 23.68 17.35 -10.30
N GLY A 257 24.16 16.47 -11.19
CA GLY A 257 25.52 15.95 -11.20
C GLY A 257 25.70 14.57 -10.59
N LEU A 258 24.64 13.86 -10.29
CA LEU A 258 24.72 12.43 -9.93
C LEU A 258 25.21 11.63 -11.16
N ARG A 259 25.87 10.52 -10.88
CA ARG A 259 26.45 9.63 -11.93
C ARG A 259 26.07 8.17 -11.65
N ALA A 260 26.27 7.34 -12.65
CA ALA A 260 26.13 5.89 -12.49
C ALA A 260 27.06 5.37 -11.38
N GLN A 261 26.55 4.40 -10.62
CA GLN A 261 27.20 3.79 -9.45
C GLN A 261 27.34 4.69 -8.21
N ASP A 262 26.73 5.86 -8.18
CA ASP A 262 26.57 6.59 -6.92
C ASP A 262 25.78 5.75 -5.93
N ILE A 263 26.23 5.73 -4.66
CA ILE A 263 25.52 5.07 -3.57
C ILE A 263 24.85 6.16 -2.74
N ILE A 264 23.53 6.28 -2.80
CA ILE A 264 22.76 7.20 -1.97
C ILE A 264 22.79 6.70 -0.52
N VAL A 265 23.24 7.55 0.41
CA VAL A 265 23.40 7.23 1.83
C VAL A 265 22.59 8.14 2.75
N ALA A 266 22.14 9.32 2.27
CA ALA A 266 21.25 10.20 3.01
C ALA A 266 20.47 11.14 2.09
N ILE A 267 19.30 11.60 2.54
CA ILE A 267 18.51 12.70 1.96
C ILE A 267 18.18 13.69 3.07
N ASP A 268 18.56 14.97 2.89
CA ASP A 268 18.39 16.05 3.88
C ASP A 268 18.86 15.67 5.29
N GLY A 269 19.96 14.91 5.36
CA GLY A 269 20.55 14.42 6.61
C GLY A 269 19.88 13.15 7.19
N GLN A 270 18.76 12.69 6.62
CA GLN A 270 18.16 11.41 7.01
C GLN A 270 18.90 10.27 6.34
N LYS A 271 19.44 9.33 7.13
CA LYS A 271 20.15 8.16 6.61
C LYS A 271 19.24 7.30 5.75
N ILE A 272 19.75 6.81 4.64
CA ILE A 272 19.12 5.89 3.71
C ILE A 272 19.89 4.58 3.73
N LYS A 273 19.28 3.53 4.29
CA LYS A 273 19.92 2.22 4.40
C LYS A 273 19.51 1.28 3.26
N ASN A 274 18.32 1.44 2.71
CA ASN A 274 17.72 0.56 1.72
C ASN A 274 16.75 1.33 0.79
N ILE A 275 16.23 0.62 -0.23
CA ILE A 275 15.30 1.17 -1.21
C ILE A 275 14.01 1.65 -0.55
N SER A 276 13.51 0.91 0.45
CA SER A 276 12.28 1.26 1.17
C SER A 276 12.41 2.59 1.91
N GLU A 277 13.55 2.82 2.56
CA GLU A 277 13.83 4.10 3.22
C GLU A 277 13.96 5.25 2.22
N LEU A 278 14.62 5.01 1.08
CA LEU A 278 14.73 5.97 -0.01
C LEU A 278 13.34 6.39 -0.53
N ARG A 279 12.48 5.42 -0.82
CA ARG A 279 11.12 5.67 -1.31
C ARG A 279 10.27 6.39 -0.28
N ARG A 280 10.32 5.95 0.98
CA ARG A 280 9.59 6.58 2.10
C ARG A 280 10.00 8.04 2.27
N GLU A 281 11.30 8.33 2.21
CA GLU A 281 11.82 9.67 2.39
C GLU A 281 11.45 10.58 1.21
N LEU A 282 11.45 10.06 -0.03
CA LEU A 282 10.96 10.79 -1.18
C LEU A 282 9.45 11.04 -1.10
N PHE A 283 8.66 10.06 -0.68
CA PHE A 283 7.19 10.18 -0.63
C PHE A 283 6.68 11.26 0.35
N ARG A 284 7.51 11.71 1.29
CA ARG A 284 7.20 12.82 2.20
C ARG A 284 7.26 14.20 1.53
N ARG A 285 7.77 14.27 0.29
CA ARG A 285 7.98 15.50 -0.48
C ARG A 285 6.99 15.61 -1.63
N LYS A 286 7.09 16.70 -2.38
CA LYS A 286 6.31 16.97 -3.58
C LYS A 286 7.23 17.16 -4.79
N PRO A 287 6.77 16.89 -6.02
CA PRO A 287 7.47 17.37 -7.20
C PRO A 287 7.66 18.89 -7.13
N GLY A 288 8.85 19.35 -7.49
CA GLY A 288 9.29 20.73 -7.35
C GLY A 288 10.07 21.03 -6.07
N ASP A 289 9.97 20.19 -5.04
CA ASP A 289 10.80 20.36 -3.83
C ASP A 289 12.28 20.07 -4.17
N SER A 290 13.18 20.74 -3.46
CA SER A 290 14.60 20.44 -3.49
C SER A 290 14.94 19.39 -2.43
N ALA A 291 15.78 18.42 -2.79
CA ALA A 291 16.31 17.41 -1.88
C ALA A 291 17.84 17.43 -1.90
N ARG A 292 18.49 17.52 -0.73
CA ARG A 292 19.94 17.36 -0.62
C ARG A 292 20.25 15.88 -0.52
N VAL A 293 20.80 15.34 -1.60
CA VAL A 293 21.15 13.92 -1.73
C VAL A 293 22.63 13.74 -1.44
N GLU A 294 22.94 12.98 -0.39
CA GLU A 294 24.31 12.60 -0.06
C GLU A 294 24.61 11.24 -0.71
N VAL A 295 25.70 11.19 -1.47
CA VAL A 295 26.15 9.97 -2.12
C VAL A 295 27.60 9.66 -1.76
N VAL A 296 27.96 8.38 -1.93
CA VAL A 296 29.36 7.94 -1.95
C VAL A 296 29.71 7.57 -3.39
N ARG A 297 30.76 8.20 -3.91
CA ARG A 297 31.35 8.00 -5.24
C ARG A 297 32.85 7.82 -5.09
N GLU A 298 33.40 6.70 -5.56
CA GLU A 298 34.86 6.45 -5.48
C GLU A 298 35.46 6.69 -4.09
N GLY A 299 34.76 6.27 -3.07
CA GLY A 299 35.20 6.42 -1.67
C GLY A 299 34.96 7.79 -1.04
N LYS A 300 34.50 8.80 -1.79
CA LYS A 300 34.26 10.17 -1.31
C LYS A 300 32.77 10.45 -1.10
N ARG A 301 32.44 11.14 0.00
CA ARG A 301 31.08 11.68 0.22
C ARG A 301 30.89 12.97 -0.56
N LEU A 302 29.83 13.04 -1.34
CA LEU A 302 29.45 14.20 -2.15
C LEU A 302 27.98 14.52 -1.84
N THR A 303 27.61 15.79 -1.96
CA THR A 303 26.24 16.27 -1.75
C THR A 303 25.75 17.00 -3.00
N PHE A 304 24.57 16.64 -3.46
CA PHE A 304 23.92 17.25 -4.60
C PHE A 304 22.53 17.75 -4.23
N THR A 305 22.12 18.91 -4.74
CA THR A 305 20.74 19.38 -4.61
C THR A 305 19.96 18.98 -5.86
N VAL A 306 18.97 18.13 -5.69
CA VAL A 306 18.14 17.62 -6.76
C VAL A 306 16.75 18.22 -6.66
N ILE A 307 16.22 18.81 -7.73
CA ILE A 307 14.82 19.23 -7.80
C ILE A 307 13.98 18.04 -8.21
N LEU A 308 13.10 17.60 -7.33
CA LEU A 308 12.27 16.42 -7.55
C LEU A 308 11.27 16.64 -8.70
N THR A 309 11.05 15.62 -9.50
CA THR A 309 10.02 15.64 -10.55
C THR A 309 8.91 14.62 -10.26
N GLU A 310 7.80 14.70 -10.99
CA GLU A 310 6.78 13.64 -10.92
C GLU A 310 7.32 12.34 -11.54
N LEU A 311 7.15 11.22 -10.84
CA LEU A 311 7.45 9.89 -11.37
C LEU A 311 6.51 9.60 -12.55
N ARG A 312 7.04 9.53 -13.77
CA ARG A 312 6.25 9.21 -14.95
C ARG A 312 6.06 7.70 -15.09
N THR A 313 4.83 7.24 -15.18
CA THR A 313 4.46 5.81 -15.27
C THR A 313 5.06 5.12 -16.52
N GLY A 314 5.39 5.85 -17.57
CA GLY A 314 6.07 5.33 -18.77
C GLY A 314 7.56 4.99 -18.56
N MET A 315 8.18 5.46 -17.49
CA MET A 315 9.58 5.14 -17.15
C MET A 315 9.74 3.78 -16.43
N LEU A 316 8.66 3.13 -16.03
CA LEU A 316 8.67 1.80 -15.40
C LEU A 316 8.98 0.64 -16.35
N ARG A 317 9.09 0.88 -17.67
CA ARG A 317 9.49 -0.15 -18.66
C ARG A 317 10.92 -0.68 -18.46
N TRP A 318 11.73 -0.05 -17.64
CA TRP A 318 13.12 -0.42 -17.37
C TRP A 318 13.33 -1.14 -16.04
N LEU A 319 12.24 -1.43 -15.30
CA LEU A 319 12.28 -2.25 -14.06
C LEU A 319 11.97 -3.74 -14.31
N THR A 320 11.81 -4.13 -15.58
CA THR A 320 11.52 -5.51 -16.02
C THR A 320 12.52 -5.94 -17.09
N ALA A 321 13.79 -5.96 -16.77
CA ALA A 321 14.82 -6.64 -17.56
C ALA A 321 15.79 -7.36 -16.62
#